data_c71539c32bd310995363af89285c6c6b
#
_entry.id   c71539c32bd310995363af89285c6c6b
#
_cell.length_a   1.000
_cell.length_b   1.000
_cell.length_c   1.000
_cell.angle_alpha   90.00
_cell.angle_beta   90.00
_cell.angle_gamma   90.00
#
_symmetry.space_group_name_H-M   'P 1'
#
loop_
_entity.id
_entity.type
_entity.pdbx_description
1 polymer ?
#
loop_
_entity_poly.entity_id
_entity_poly.type
_entity_poly.pdbx_seq_one_letter_code
_entity_poly.pdbx_strand_id
1 'polypeptide(L)'
;MTLLAAIVLFVTVTFYAVLPFFYKRTSATFTAFYHRMALSAKARFYYRVIVALQVFLVNLCFLVIQGLSWWQFPGLVLTMLLIPDKCTAAIFRWLHDDRRALMGAFALFFVVMAFPPLFNLSLSLGMVMIASAFYPSWVITCYFMSEDETDKKVEKTPENIAKMYFCSKRTNRKLAFLDP
;
A
#
# COMPACT_ATOMS: atom_id res chain seq x y z
N MET A 1 -20.23 -21.56 -7.81
CA MET A 1 -19.85 -20.17 -7.56
C MET A 1 -19.05 -19.99 -6.26
N THR A 2 -19.50 -20.55 -5.15
CA THR A 2 -18.82 -20.43 -3.84
C THR A 2 -17.40 -21.01 -3.81
N LEU A 3 -17.15 -22.16 -4.46
CA LEU A 3 -15.82 -22.78 -4.53
C LEU A 3 -14.82 -21.87 -5.25
N LEU A 4 -15.21 -21.28 -6.38
CA LEU A 4 -14.34 -20.35 -7.12
C LEU A 4 -14.01 -19.11 -6.28
N ALA A 5 -15.01 -18.52 -5.62
CA ALA A 5 -14.82 -17.39 -4.73
C ALA A 5 -13.88 -17.73 -3.56
N ALA A 6 -14.01 -18.92 -2.97
CA ALA A 6 -13.11 -19.40 -1.92
C ALA A 6 -11.66 -19.56 -2.41
N ILE A 7 -11.44 -20.10 -3.61
CA ILE A 7 -10.11 -20.23 -4.21
C ILE A 7 -9.49 -18.86 -4.45
N VAL A 8 -10.23 -17.93 -5.05
CA VAL A 8 -9.76 -16.56 -5.32
C VAL A 8 -9.40 -15.86 -4.00
N LEU A 9 -10.24 -15.98 -2.98
CA LEU A 9 -10.01 -15.42 -1.66
C LEU A 9 -8.72 -15.99 -1.05
N PHE A 10 -8.57 -17.32 -1.07
CA PHE A 10 -7.39 -18.01 -0.53
C PHE A 10 -6.11 -17.55 -1.22
N VAL A 11 -6.09 -17.50 -2.55
CA VAL A 11 -4.93 -17.04 -3.34
C VAL A 11 -4.58 -15.59 -3.00
N THR A 12 -5.59 -14.72 -2.93
CA THR A 12 -5.37 -13.29 -2.63
C THR A 12 -4.82 -13.11 -1.22
N VAL A 13 -5.40 -13.77 -0.22
CA VAL A 13 -4.94 -13.72 1.17
C VAL A 13 -3.51 -14.23 1.30
N THR A 14 -3.21 -15.37 0.68
CA THR A 14 -1.86 -15.96 0.68
C THR A 14 -0.85 -15.00 0.05
N PHE A 15 -1.19 -14.38 -1.07
CA PHE A 15 -0.34 -13.38 -1.72
C PHE A 15 0.00 -12.23 -0.77
N TYR A 16 -1.01 -11.62 -0.11
CA TYR A 16 -0.78 -10.53 0.83
C TYR A 16 -0.05 -10.98 2.11
N ALA A 17 -0.26 -12.20 2.59
CA ALA A 17 0.46 -12.74 3.74
C ALA A 17 1.96 -12.95 3.44
N VAL A 18 2.31 -13.22 2.19
CA VAL A 18 3.70 -13.43 1.76
C VAL A 18 4.42 -12.10 1.46
N LEU A 19 3.70 -11.05 1.02
CA LEU A 19 4.29 -9.76 0.66
C LEU A 19 5.19 -9.13 1.75
N PRO A 20 4.83 -9.12 3.06
CA PRO A 20 5.69 -8.55 4.10
C PRO A 20 7.09 -9.15 4.17
N PHE A 21 7.26 -10.41 3.80
CA PHE A 21 8.59 -11.06 3.77
C PHE A 21 9.51 -10.49 2.69
N PHE A 22 8.95 -9.82 1.70
CA PHE A 22 9.69 -9.13 0.65
C PHE A 22 9.89 -7.63 0.93
N TYR A 23 9.39 -7.13 2.05
CA TYR A 23 9.56 -5.73 2.44
C TYR A 23 11.05 -5.40 2.59
N LYS A 24 11.47 -4.31 1.96
CA LYS A 24 12.87 -3.84 1.90
C LYS A 24 13.88 -4.79 1.24
N ARG A 25 13.41 -5.79 0.51
CA ARG A 25 14.32 -6.70 -0.20
C ARG A 25 14.97 -5.97 -1.38
N THR A 26 16.30 -6.13 -1.52
CA THR A 26 17.12 -5.47 -2.55
C THR A 26 17.42 -6.37 -3.74
N SER A 27 16.52 -7.31 -4.08
CA SER A 27 16.69 -8.10 -5.31
C SER A 27 16.46 -7.23 -6.55
N ALA A 28 17.06 -7.60 -7.68
CA ALA A 28 16.97 -6.85 -8.94
C ALA A 28 15.52 -6.52 -9.34
N THR A 29 14.59 -7.45 -9.14
CA THR A 29 13.16 -7.27 -9.44
C THR A 29 12.51 -6.20 -8.54
N PHE A 30 12.77 -6.23 -7.22
CA PHE A 30 12.22 -5.24 -6.29
C PHE A 30 12.86 -3.87 -6.47
N THR A 31 14.14 -3.83 -6.77
CA THR A 31 14.83 -2.56 -7.07
C THR A 31 14.25 -1.91 -8.33
N ALA A 32 14.00 -2.69 -9.39
CA ALA A 32 13.32 -2.20 -10.59
C ALA A 32 11.89 -1.72 -10.30
N PHE A 33 11.15 -2.43 -9.43
CA PHE A 33 9.82 -2.02 -8.98
C PHE A 33 9.87 -0.67 -8.24
N TYR A 34 10.76 -0.51 -7.24
CA TYR A 34 10.90 0.74 -6.49
C TYR A 34 11.31 1.91 -7.38
N HIS A 35 12.24 1.68 -8.29
CA HIS A 35 12.65 2.67 -9.28
C HIS A 35 11.47 3.12 -10.16
N ARG A 36 10.69 2.17 -10.68
CA ARG A 36 9.53 2.47 -11.51
C ARG A 36 8.44 3.21 -10.73
N MET A 37 8.20 2.82 -9.48
CA MET A 37 7.22 3.46 -8.59
C MET A 37 7.66 4.88 -8.19
N ALA A 38 8.96 5.13 -7.98
CA ALA A 38 9.49 6.44 -7.67
C ALA A 38 9.35 7.43 -8.84
N LEU A 39 9.72 7.00 -10.06
CA LEU A 39 9.78 7.88 -11.22
C LEU A 39 8.45 8.02 -11.98
N SER A 40 7.65 6.98 -12.07
CA SER A 40 6.49 6.96 -12.94
C SER A 40 5.16 7.19 -12.22
N ALA A 41 4.50 8.32 -12.52
CA ALA A 41 3.14 8.59 -12.06
C ALA A 41 2.12 7.54 -12.55
N LYS A 42 2.30 7.03 -13.79
CA LYS A 42 1.48 5.96 -14.35
C LYS A 42 1.62 4.66 -13.56
N ALA A 43 2.84 4.29 -13.16
CA ALA A 43 3.08 3.09 -12.35
C ALA A 43 2.36 3.19 -10.99
N ARG A 44 2.45 4.35 -10.33
CA ARG A 44 1.71 4.62 -9.08
C ARG A 44 0.20 4.52 -9.26
N PHE A 45 -0.33 5.05 -10.37
CA PHE A 45 -1.75 4.95 -10.70
C PHE A 45 -2.18 3.49 -10.86
N TYR A 46 -1.50 2.71 -11.72
CA TYR A 46 -1.81 1.28 -11.90
C TYR A 46 -1.72 0.48 -10.61
N TYR A 47 -0.71 0.75 -9.79
CA TYR A 47 -0.58 0.10 -8.49
C TYR A 47 -1.81 0.31 -7.60
N ARG A 48 -2.30 1.56 -7.48
CA ARG A 48 -3.49 1.90 -6.71
C ARG A 48 -4.74 1.21 -7.26
N VAL A 49 -4.93 1.24 -8.58
CA VAL A 49 -6.05 0.58 -9.25
C VAL A 49 -6.04 -0.92 -8.99
N ILE A 50 -4.87 -1.57 -9.09
CA ILE A 50 -4.74 -3.01 -8.81
C ILE A 50 -5.13 -3.31 -7.37
N VAL A 51 -4.65 -2.54 -6.40
CA VAL A 51 -4.99 -2.75 -4.97
C VAL A 51 -6.48 -2.52 -4.73
N ALA A 52 -7.06 -1.44 -5.25
CA ALA A 52 -8.49 -1.16 -5.13
C ALA A 52 -9.34 -2.30 -5.73
N LEU A 53 -8.95 -2.80 -6.91
CA LEU A 53 -9.61 -3.94 -7.56
C LEU A 53 -9.51 -5.22 -6.73
N GLN A 54 -8.37 -5.48 -6.11
CA GLN A 54 -8.18 -6.65 -5.24
C GLN A 54 -9.02 -6.56 -3.97
N VAL A 55 -9.09 -5.38 -3.33
CA VAL A 55 -9.97 -5.14 -2.17
C VAL A 55 -11.43 -5.31 -2.56
N PHE A 56 -11.84 -4.78 -3.71
CA PHE A 56 -13.18 -4.98 -4.26
C PHE A 56 -13.49 -6.47 -4.48
N LEU A 57 -12.56 -7.19 -5.10
CA LEU A 57 -12.70 -8.63 -5.38
C LEU A 57 -12.86 -9.44 -4.10
N VAL A 58 -12.09 -9.14 -3.06
CA VAL A 58 -12.22 -9.78 -1.74
C VAL A 58 -13.60 -9.56 -1.16
N ASN A 59 -14.10 -8.32 -1.14
CA ASN A 59 -15.45 -8.02 -0.64
C ASN A 59 -16.53 -8.70 -1.47
N LEU A 60 -16.37 -8.79 -2.78
CA LEU A 60 -17.26 -9.52 -3.68
C LEU A 60 -17.27 -11.04 -3.35
N CYS A 61 -16.10 -11.63 -3.10
CA CYS A 61 -16.00 -13.03 -2.70
C CYS A 61 -16.73 -13.30 -1.38
N PHE A 62 -16.60 -12.41 -0.39
CA PHE A 62 -17.36 -12.51 0.86
C PHE A 62 -18.88 -12.40 0.63
N LEU A 63 -19.30 -11.49 -0.24
CA LEU A 63 -20.72 -11.34 -0.61
C LEU A 63 -21.28 -12.63 -1.23
N VAL A 64 -20.50 -13.29 -2.10
CA VAL A 64 -20.89 -14.55 -2.76
C VAL A 64 -20.94 -15.73 -1.77
N ILE A 65 -20.00 -15.76 -0.80
CA ILE A 65 -19.89 -16.87 0.17
C ILE A 65 -20.93 -16.76 1.28
N GLN A 66 -21.10 -15.57 1.86
CA GLN A 66 -21.92 -15.33 3.05
C GLN A 66 -23.33 -14.77 2.73
N GLY A 67 -23.57 -14.34 1.49
CA GLY A 67 -24.76 -13.60 1.11
C GLY A 67 -24.72 -12.14 1.56
N LEU A 68 -25.77 -11.38 1.25
CA LEU A 68 -25.89 -9.97 1.62
C LEU A 68 -26.20 -9.84 3.10
N SER A 69 -25.28 -9.23 3.86
CA SER A 69 -25.44 -8.95 5.30
C SER A 69 -25.02 -7.52 5.62
N TRP A 70 -25.64 -6.91 6.62
CA TRP A 70 -25.31 -5.57 7.11
C TRP A 70 -23.82 -5.43 7.50
N TRP A 71 -23.24 -6.49 8.01
CA TRP A 71 -21.84 -6.53 8.44
C TRP A 71 -20.82 -6.40 7.29
N GLN A 72 -21.27 -6.52 6.05
CA GLN A 72 -20.40 -6.38 4.88
C GLN A 72 -20.30 -4.92 4.39
N PHE A 73 -21.23 -4.05 4.77
CA PHE A 73 -21.23 -2.65 4.37
C PHE A 73 -19.94 -1.90 4.70
N PRO A 74 -19.32 -2.05 5.89
CA PRO A 74 -18.07 -1.36 6.18
C PRO A 74 -16.93 -1.71 5.20
N GLY A 75 -16.82 -2.98 4.77
CA GLY A 75 -15.83 -3.39 3.75
C GLY A 75 -16.12 -2.78 2.37
N LEU A 76 -17.41 -2.72 2.00
CA LEU A 76 -17.82 -2.05 0.75
C LEU A 76 -17.57 -0.55 0.80
N VAL A 77 -17.82 0.12 1.93
CA VAL A 77 -17.51 1.54 2.12
C VAL A 77 -16.01 1.79 1.98
N LEU A 78 -15.16 0.95 2.59
CA LEU A 78 -13.72 1.03 2.40
C LEU A 78 -13.33 0.89 0.92
N THR A 79 -13.96 -0.05 0.20
CA THR A 79 -13.73 -0.21 -1.25
C THR A 79 -14.11 1.06 -2.01
N MET A 80 -15.26 1.67 -1.70
CA MET A 80 -15.71 2.92 -2.31
C MET A 80 -14.74 4.07 -2.06
N LEU A 81 -14.13 4.13 -0.85
CA LEU A 81 -13.11 5.14 -0.52
C LEU A 81 -11.81 4.94 -1.31
N LEU A 82 -11.54 3.74 -1.80
CA LEU A 82 -10.37 3.43 -2.62
C LEU A 82 -10.58 3.69 -4.12
N ILE A 83 -11.81 3.89 -4.60
CA ILE A 83 -12.08 4.18 -6.02
C ILE A 83 -11.49 5.54 -6.44
N PRO A 84 -11.67 6.66 -5.68
CA PRO A 84 -11.07 7.92 -6.06
C PRO A 84 -9.54 7.89 -5.93
N ASP A 85 -8.85 8.06 -7.05
CA ASP A 85 -7.37 8.00 -7.11
C ASP A 85 -6.68 8.91 -6.09
N LYS A 86 -7.20 10.12 -5.90
CA LYS A 86 -6.67 11.09 -4.93
C LYS A 86 -6.79 10.58 -3.49
N CYS A 87 -7.92 9.97 -3.13
CA CYS A 87 -8.16 9.43 -1.79
C CYS A 87 -7.21 8.25 -1.50
N THR A 88 -7.09 7.33 -2.43
CA THR A 88 -6.19 6.17 -2.30
C THR A 88 -4.74 6.60 -2.17
N ALA A 89 -4.30 7.57 -2.98
CA ALA A 89 -2.96 8.14 -2.88
C ALA A 89 -2.73 8.80 -1.51
N ALA A 90 -3.71 9.53 -0.99
CA ALA A 90 -3.62 10.18 0.32
C ALA A 90 -3.56 9.15 1.46
N ILE A 91 -4.41 8.12 1.44
CA ILE A 91 -4.43 7.04 2.43
C ILE A 91 -3.09 6.30 2.44
N PHE A 92 -2.57 5.90 1.28
CA PHE A 92 -1.31 5.17 1.20
C PHE A 92 -0.12 5.98 1.70
N ARG A 93 -0.04 7.27 1.34
CA ARG A 93 1.00 8.16 1.84
C ARG A 93 0.89 8.39 3.33
N TRP A 94 -0.32 8.63 3.83
CA TRP A 94 -0.55 8.84 5.24
C TRP A 94 -0.13 7.63 6.08
N LEU A 95 -0.51 6.42 5.66
CA LEU A 95 -0.10 5.18 6.33
C LEU A 95 1.41 4.91 6.18
N HIS A 96 2.02 5.27 5.05
CA HIS A 96 3.46 5.05 4.82
C HIS A 96 4.32 6.04 5.60
N ASP A 97 3.96 7.33 5.59
CA ASP A 97 4.78 8.42 6.13
C ASP A 97 4.60 8.62 7.64
N ASP A 98 3.42 8.29 8.19
CA ASP A 98 3.12 8.48 9.60
C ASP A 98 3.05 7.16 10.37
N ARG A 99 4.08 6.92 11.19
CA ARG A 99 4.14 5.73 12.06
C ARG A 99 2.95 5.63 13.02
N ARG A 100 2.40 6.77 13.48
CA ARG A 100 1.25 6.77 14.39
C ARG A 100 -0.01 6.33 13.68
N ALA A 101 -0.20 6.78 12.43
CA ALA A 101 -1.29 6.34 11.58
C ALA A 101 -1.23 4.84 11.32
N LEU A 102 -0.03 4.31 10.99
CA LEU A 102 0.18 2.88 10.79
C LEU A 102 -0.12 2.08 12.06
N MET A 103 0.36 2.53 13.22
CA MET A 103 0.07 1.86 14.51
C MET A 103 -1.43 1.91 14.86
N GLY A 104 -2.10 3.03 14.60
CA GLY A 104 -3.56 3.16 14.76
C GLY A 104 -4.32 2.21 13.83
N ALA A 105 -3.90 2.09 12.57
CA ALA A 105 -4.48 1.15 11.62
C ALA A 105 -4.25 -0.31 12.04
N PHE A 106 -3.09 -0.65 12.60
CA PHE A 106 -2.81 -1.97 13.18
C PHE A 106 -3.74 -2.27 14.36
N ALA A 107 -3.88 -1.34 15.30
CA ALA A 107 -4.79 -1.50 16.43
C ALA A 107 -6.23 -1.72 15.94
N LEU A 108 -6.69 -0.90 14.99
CA LEU A 108 -8.01 -1.05 14.38
C LEU A 108 -8.17 -2.42 13.69
N PHE A 109 -7.16 -2.87 12.93
CA PHE A 109 -7.15 -4.19 12.30
C PHE A 109 -7.40 -5.32 13.32
N PHE A 110 -6.69 -5.33 14.44
CA PHE A 110 -6.85 -6.36 15.47
C PHE A 110 -8.20 -6.27 16.18
N VAL A 111 -8.68 -5.06 16.48
CA VAL A 111 -10.01 -4.86 17.07
C VAL A 111 -11.09 -5.38 16.13
N VAL A 112 -11.04 -5.04 14.85
CA VAL A 112 -12.02 -5.50 13.85
C VAL A 112 -11.91 -7.00 13.62
N MET A 113 -10.69 -7.57 13.64
CA MET A 113 -10.46 -9.01 13.51
C MET A 113 -11.06 -9.83 14.66
N ALA A 114 -11.20 -9.24 15.85
CA ALA A 114 -11.85 -9.89 16.98
C ALA A 114 -13.37 -10.09 16.78
N PHE A 115 -13.96 -9.41 15.78
CA PHE A 115 -15.39 -9.54 15.45
C PHE A 115 -15.58 -10.33 14.15
N PRO A 116 -15.92 -11.63 14.20
CA PRO A 116 -16.06 -12.48 13.01
C PRO A 116 -16.94 -11.92 11.89
N PRO A 117 -18.07 -11.23 12.18
CA PRO A 117 -18.90 -10.62 11.14
C PRO A 117 -18.19 -9.54 10.31
N LEU A 118 -17.15 -8.89 10.86
CA LEU A 118 -16.38 -7.82 10.22
C LEU A 118 -15.08 -8.32 9.58
N PHE A 119 -14.92 -9.63 9.42
CA PHE A 119 -13.68 -10.23 8.91
C PHE A 119 -13.31 -9.73 7.50
N ASN A 120 -14.31 -9.45 6.65
CA ASN A 120 -14.10 -8.84 5.34
C ASN A 120 -13.43 -7.44 5.43
N LEU A 121 -13.87 -6.62 6.40
CA LEU A 121 -13.29 -5.30 6.67
C LEU A 121 -11.86 -5.43 7.19
N SER A 122 -11.63 -6.33 8.16
CA SER A 122 -10.30 -6.59 8.70
C SER A 122 -9.33 -6.99 7.58
N LEU A 123 -9.71 -7.95 6.74
CA LEU A 123 -8.88 -8.40 5.63
C LEU A 123 -8.59 -7.25 4.64
N SER A 124 -9.59 -6.45 4.31
CA SER A 124 -9.45 -5.29 3.43
C SER A 124 -8.50 -4.24 4.03
N LEU A 125 -8.60 -3.96 5.33
CA LEU A 125 -7.66 -3.08 6.05
C LEU A 125 -6.23 -3.62 6.02
N GLY A 126 -6.05 -4.92 6.29
CA GLY A 126 -4.74 -5.57 6.21
C GLY A 126 -4.11 -5.45 4.83
N MET A 127 -4.89 -5.65 3.76
CA MET A 127 -4.43 -5.47 2.38
C MET A 127 -3.99 -4.02 2.11
N VAL A 128 -4.77 -3.04 2.52
CA VAL A 128 -4.44 -1.60 2.37
C VAL A 128 -3.17 -1.24 3.13
N MET A 129 -2.99 -1.75 4.35
CA MET A 129 -1.79 -1.51 5.16
C MET A 129 -0.54 -2.11 4.51
N ILE A 130 -0.62 -3.37 4.04
CA ILE A 130 0.50 -4.02 3.35
C ILE A 130 0.81 -3.28 2.06
N ALA A 131 -0.21 -2.93 1.27
CA ALA A 131 -0.02 -2.17 0.04
C ALA A 131 0.60 -0.79 0.29
N SER A 132 0.20 -0.09 1.37
CA SER A 132 0.78 1.21 1.72
C SER A 132 2.28 1.12 2.04
N ALA A 133 2.74 -0.01 2.63
CA ALA A 133 4.16 -0.22 2.93
C ALA A 133 5.04 -0.28 1.67
N PHE A 134 4.48 -0.71 0.52
CA PHE A 134 5.15 -0.74 -0.78
C PHE A 134 4.91 0.52 -1.61
N TYR A 135 4.17 1.49 -1.11
CA TYR A 135 3.93 2.75 -1.80
C TYR A 135 5.06 3.75 -1.53
N PRO A 136 5.49 4.58 -2.52
CA PRO A 136 6.58 5.52 -2.33
C PRO A 136 6.23 6.62 -1.32
N SER A 137 7.20 7.01 -0.50
CA SER A 137 7.06 8.13 0.42
C SER A 137 6.83 9.45 -0.35
N TRP A 138 6.20 10.42 0.32
CA TRP A 138 6.03 11.77 -0.25
C TRP A 138 7.37 12.42 -0.59
N VAL A 139 8.37 12.20 0.25
CA VAL A 139 9.71 12.76 0.09
C VAL A 139 10.34 12.37 -1.24
N ILE A 140 10.36 11.07 -1.56
CA ILE A 140 10.95 10.59 -2.81
C ILE A 140 10.16 11.08 -4.03
N THR A 141 8.83 11.21 -3.89
CA THR A 141 7.98 11.69 -4.97
C THR A 141 8.24 13.17 -5.27
N CYS A 142 8.42 14.00 -4.22
CA CYS A 142 8.76 15.41 -4.38
C CYS A 142 10.18 15.59 -4.90
N TYR A 143 11.15 14.81 -4.41
CA TYR A 143 12.54 14.85 -4.85
C TYR A 143 12.65 14.68 -6.37
N PHE A 144 12.02 13.65 -6.92
CA PHE A 144 12.05 13.42 -8.37
C PHE A 144 11.14 14.35 -9.19
N MET A 145 10.30 15.16 -8.56
CA MET A 145 9.51 16.19 -9.25
C MET A 145 10.19 17.56 -9.30
N SER A 146 11.10 17.85 -8.35
CA SER A 146 11.69 19.18 -8.16
C SER A 146 13.06 19.35 -8.78
N GLU A 147 13.72 18.27 -9.20
CA GLU A 147 15.09 18.35 -9.75
C GLU A 147 15.13 18.63 -11.24
N ASP A 148 15.93 19.64 -11.61
CA ASP A 148 16.39 19.89 -12.97
C ASP A 148 17.25 18.71 -13.50
N GLU A 149 17.22 18.50 -14.82
CA GLU A 149 17.76 17.29 -15.47
C GLU A 149 19.26 17.05 -15.27
N THR A 150 20.01 18.04 -14.82
CA THR A 150 21.49 18.00 -14.74
C THR A 150 22.01 17.21 -13.54
N ASP A 151 21.33 17.28 -12.39
CA ASP A 151 21.74 16.59 -11.15
C ASP A 151 21.28 15.12 -11.08
N LYS A 152 20.37 14.72 -11.95
CA LYS A 152 19.78 13.37 -12.00
C LYS A 152 20.79 12.26 -12.36
N LYS A 153 21.99 12.58 -12.84
CA LYS A 153 22.97 11.56 -13.31
C LYS A 153 23.75 10.88 -12.19
N VAL A 154 24.03 11.55 -11.09
CA VAL A 154 24.97 11.06 -10.07
C VAL A 154 24.30 10.16 -9.02
N GLU A 155 23.01 10.32 -8.75
CA GLU A 155 22.33 9.67 -7.63
C GLU A 155 21.37 8.53 -8.01
N LYS A 156 21.29 8.21 -9.30
CA LYS A 156 20.39 7.18 -9.87
C LYS A 156 20.85 5.73 -9.67
N THR A 157 21.76 5.47 -8.74
CA THR A 157 22.05 4.08 -8.42
C THR A 157 20.82 3.44 -7.78
N PRO A 158 20.38 2.26 -8.27
CA PRO A 158 19.17 1.60 -7.78
C PRO A 158 19.19 1.34 -6.27
N GLU A 159 20.38 1.25 -5.67
CA GLU A 159 20.55 1.07 -4.23
C GLU A 159 20.21 2.33 -3.42
N ASN A 160 20.57 3.52 -3.92
CA ASN A 160 20.25 4.79 -3.25
C ASN A 160 18.76 5.08 -3.33
N ILE A 161 18.12 4.80 -4.47
CA ILE A 161 16.68 4.93 -4.62
C ILE A 161 15.95 4.00 -3.65
N ALA A 162 16.40 2.76 -3.48
CA ALA A 162 15.79 1.82 -2.52
C ALA A 162 15.93 2.30 -1.07
N LYS A 163 17.06 2.92 -0.70
CA LYS A 163 17.25 3.52 0.63
C LYS A 163 16.33 4.71 0.86
N MET A 164 16.22 5.62 -0.11
CA MET A 164 15.37 6.81 -0.04
C MET A 164 13.87 6.45 -0.07
N TYR A 165 13.50 5.36 -0.73
CA TYR A 165 12.13 4.89 -0.87
C TYR A 165 11.44 4.65 0.47
N PHE A 166 12.20 4.17 1.45
CA PHE A 166 11.71 3.87 2.80
C PHE A 166 12.06 4.94 3.84
N CYS A 167 12.54 6.11 3.39
CA CYS A 167 12.90 7.19 4.29
C CYS A 167 11.63 7.91 4.79
N SER A 168 11.39 7.90 6.10
CA SER A 168 10.27 8.64 6.68
C SER A 168 10.58 10.14 6.76
N LYS A 169 9.54 11.00 6.80
CA LYS A 169 9.67 12.46 7.00
C LYS A 169 10.57 12.85 8.20
N ARG A 170 10.64 12.01 9.22
CA ARG A 170 11.44 12.24 10.43
C ARG A 170 12.94 12.05 10.18
N THR A 171 13.31 11.15 9.29
CA THR A 171 14.69 10.90 8.89
C THR A 171 15.20 12.02 7.98
N ASN A 172 14.33 12.57 7.13
CA ASN A 172 14.69 13.67 6.22
C ASN A 172 14.98 14.99 6.98
N ARG A 173 14.28 15.28 8.10
CA ARG A 173 14.66 16.43 8.96
C ARG A 173 16.05 16.28 9.56
N LYS A 174 16.52 15.07 9.83
CA LYS A 174 17.89 14.83 10.32
C LYS A 174 18.93 14.97 9.21
N LEU A 175 18.58 14.59 7.98
CA LEU A 175 19.49 14.75 6.81
C LEU A 175 19.61 16.21 6.40
N ALA A 176 18.54 17.01 6.43
CA ALA A 176 18.58 18.44 6.15
C ALA A 176 19.38 19.28 7.21
N PHE A 177 19.67 18.68 8.38
CA PHE A 177 20.58 19.30 9.40
C PHE A 177 22.04 18.87 9.25
N LEU A 178 22.36 17.99 8.31
CA LEU A 178 23.72 17.46 8.08
C LEU A 178 24.37 17.97 6.78
N ASP A 179 23.62 18.73 5.98
CA ASP A 179 24.23 19.50 4.88
C ASP A 179 24.76 20.83 5.44
N PRO A 180 26.08 21.10 5.29
CA PRO A 180 26.72 22.31 5.79
C PRO A 180 26.35 23.57 5.00
#